data_af52e2130f1b2ee237fb0c11ddd94059
#
_entry.id   af52e2130f1b2ee237fb0c11ddd94059
#
_cell.length_a   1.000
_cell.length_b   1.000
_cell.length_c   1.000
_cell.angle_alpha   90.00
_cell.angle_beta   90.00
_cell.angle_gamma   90.00
#
_symmetry.space_group_name_H-M   'P 1'
#
loop_
_entity.id
_entity.type
_entity.pdbx_description
1 polymer ?
#
loop_
_entity_poly.entity_id
_entity_poly.type
_entity_poly.pdbx_seq_one_letter_code
_entity_poly.pdbx_strand_id
1 'polypeptide(L)'
;MTDRTPWPALLATLLLTSTITAGDIPAPEGKALVDKDSKLELLFTRSAKIEGGLTEGPAVAPDGSIYFSDIPFGKDNGMIQRFDPKTGKTTVFSDNSGKSNGLIFDANGKLLACEGAGYGGRQVSRTDVKSGKKTTVVDNIDGKRLNAPNDLCVDAHGRIYFTDPRYVGHEKRELEYRAVYCINPDGKVFEVTHDISKPNGIAISPDGKMLFVADHDNGTDNIDPNAKVPPTPGPMKIYGWWLNQDGSVQNERFTIVDFSHYKMKGCDGMTVDENGYLYLTVREGARPGVMVVDPFRGRNVGYIPTGPIGQEQANATGLPSNVEFGIGKDRNVLYVTVDKSLYRIRLKTRGWHVQYQGLKKTLGAD
;
A
#
# COMPACT_ATOMS: atom_id res chain seq x y z
N MET A 1 6.71 -48.99 49.54
CA MET A 1 6.47 -48.95 48.09
C MET A 1 5.87 -47.57 47.80
N THR A 2 6.71 -46.63 47.40
CA THR A 2 6.30 -45.25 47.14
C THR A 2 6.51 -45.03 45.65
N ASP A 3 5.36 -44.91 45.00
CA ASP A 3 5.29 -44.64 43.56
C ASP A 3 5.53 -43.12 43.31
N ARG A 4 6.57 -42.78 42.57
CA ARG A 4 6.90 -41.41 42.15
C ARG A 4 6.66 -41.31 40.68
N THR A 5 5.54 -40.70 40.29
CA THR A 5 5.32 -40.28 38.89
C THR A 5 6.13 -39.03 38.57
N PRO A 6 6.85 -38.96 37.42
CA PRO A 6 7.60 -37.79 37.03
C PRO A 6 6.67 -36.75 36.37
N TRP A 7 6.89 -35.48 36.67
CA TRP A 7 6.24 -34.33 36.08
C TRP A 7 6.72 -34.12 34.65
N PRO A 8 5.84 -33.73 33.69
CA PRO A 8 6.28 -33.41 32.34
C PRO A 8 6.99 -32.06 32.33
N ALA A 9 8.14 -32.04 31.69
CA ALA A 9 8.90 -30.82 31.43
C ALA A 9 8.14 -29.91 30.44
N LEU A 10 7.85 -28.70 30.86
CA LEU A 10 7.36 -27.64 29.95
C LEU A 10 8.48 -27.27 29.00
N LEU A 11 8.33 -27.63 27.71
CA LEU A 11 9.14 -27.06 26.62
C LEU A 11 8.70 -25.61 26.40
N ALA A 12 9.50 -24.66 26.88
CA ALA A 12 9.39 -23.26 26.53
C ALA A 12 9.87 -23.10 25.07
N THR A 13 8.93 -22.95 24.14
CA THR A 13 9.24 -22.58 22.77
C THR A 13 9.70 -21.12 22.76
N LEU A 14 11.03 -20.90 22.66
CA LEU A 14 11.57 -19.57 22.39
C LEU A 14 11.14 -19.16 20.97
N LEU A 15 10.21 -18.24 20.87
CA LEU A 15 9.96 -17.49 19.64
C LEU A 15 11.16 -16.56 19.39
N LEU A 16 12.10 -17.01 18.60
CA LEU A 16 13.14 -16.18 18.03
C LEU A 16 12.49 -15.20 17.05
N THR A 17 12.25 -13.98 17.46
CA THR A 17 12.01 -12.86 16.53
C THR A 17 13.33 -12.57 15.84
N SER A 18 13.52 -13.13 14.65
CA SER A 18 14.66 -12.78 13.81
C SER A 18 14.48 -11.31 13.35
N THR A 19 15.31 -10.43 13.87
CA THR A 19 15.50 -9.11 13.28
C THR A 19 16.24 -9.31 11.97
N ILE A 20 15.65 -8.92 10.84
CA ILE A 20 16.32 -8.91 9.54
C ILE A 20 17.52 -7.98 9.66
N THR A 21 18.72 -8.52 9.46
CA THR A 21 19.92 -7.70 9.31
C THR A 21 20.05 -7.26 7.85
N ALA A 22 20.60 -6.08 7.60
CA ALA A 22 20.77 -5.56 6.23
C ALA A 22 21.63 -6.48 5.32
N GLY A 23 22.35 -7.44 5.90
CA GLY A 23 23.15 -8.43 5.16
C GLY A 23 22.32 -9.57 4.54
N ASP A 24 21.08 -9.77 4.98
CA ASP A 24 20.22 -10.87 4.52
C ASP A 24 19.35 -10.49 3.31
N ILE A 25 19.32 -9.19 2.94
CA ILE A 25 18.55 -8.69 1.79
C ILE A 25 19.44 -8.69 0.55
N PRO A 26 19.07 -9.41 -0.53
CA PRO A 26 19.84 -9.43 -1.77
C PRO A 26 19.98 -8.04 -2.41
N ALA A 27 20.97 -7.89 -3.27
CA ALA A 27 21.15 -6.67 -4.05
C ALA A 27 19.98 -6.45 -5.04
N PRO A 28 19.55 -5.21 -5.29
CA PRO A 28 18.51 -4.91 -6.27
C PRO A 28 19.00 -5.20 -7.70
N GLU A 29 18.04 -5.55 -8.56
CA GLU A 29 18.23 -5.91 -9.96
C GLU A 29 17.70 -4.82 -10.90
N GLY A 30 18.28 -4.72 -12.10
CA GLY A 30 17.83 -3.76 -13.13
C GLY A 30 18.81 -2.61 -13.31
N LYS A 31 19.83 -2.77 -14.15
CA LYS A 31 20.89 -1.76 -14.39
C LYS A 31 20.37 -0.38 -14.84
N ALA A 32 19.19 -0.33 -15.45
CA ALA A 32 18.54 0.93 -15.84
C ALA A 32 17.91 1.66 -14.65
N LEU A 33 17.61 0.95 -13.57
CA LEU A 33 16.87 1.47 -12.40
C LEU A 33 17.78 1.78 -11.22
N VAL A 34 18.80 0.94 -10.99
CA VAL A 34 19.65 1.01 -9.79
C VAL A 34 21.13 1.08 -10.15
N ASP A 35 21.90 1.74 -9.32
CA ASP A 35 23.34 1.66 -9.35
C ASP A 35 23.83 0.39 -8.63
N LYS A 36 25.07 -0.04 -8.92
CA LYS A 36 25.66 -1.24 -8.32
C LYS A 36 25.74 -1.20 -6.79
N ASP A 37 25.81 0.02 -6.23
CA ASP A 37 25.93 0.26 -4.80
C ASP A 37 24.59 0.67 -4.14
N SER A 38 23.47 0.66 -4.90
CA SER A 38 22.14 0.94 -4.35
C SER A 38 21.76 -0.09 -3.30
N LYS A 39 21.33 0.38 -2.15
CA LYS A 39 20.92 -0.46 -1.00
C LYS A 39 19.59 -0.01 -0.46
N LEU A 40 18.79 -0.98 -0.03
CA LEU A 40 17.60 -0.71 0.76
C LEU A 40 18.06 -0.29 2.17
N GLU A 41 17.65 0.89 2.61
CA GLU A 41 18.04 1.50 3.89
C GLU A 41 16.86 1.53 4.84
N LEU A 42 17.02 0.95 6.04
CA LEU A 42 16.02 0.97 7.11
C LEU A 42 15.96 2.38 7.72
N LEU A 43 14.77 2.96 7.78
CA LEU A 43 14.52 4.29 8.36
C LEU A 43 13.77 4.22 9.69
N PHE A 44 12.85 3.26 9.81
CA PHE A 44 11.99 3.13 10.99
C PHE A 44 11.54 1.68 11.15
N THR A 45 11.46 1.24 12.41
CA THR A 45 10.75 0.02 12.80
C THR A 45 9.91 0.33 14.02
N ARG A 46 8.64 -0.09 14.01
CA ARG A 46 7.74 0.09 15.16
C ARG A 46 8.31 -0.60 16.41
N SER A 47 8.49 0.18 17.45
CA SER A 47 8.91 -0.30 18.78
C SER A 47 7.76 -0.42 19.79
N ALA A 48 6.56 0.13 19.46
CA ALA A 48 5.40 0.05 20.34
C ALA A 48 4.96 -1.40 20.53
N LYS A 49 4.54 -1.73 21.73
CA LYS A 49 3.98 -3.05 22.09
C LYS A 49 2.53 -3.16 21.60
N ILE A 50 2.34 -3.10 20.28
CA ILE A 50 1.06 -3.28 19.63
C ILE A 50 1.09 -4.64 18.94
N GLU A 51 0.08 -5.45 19.16
CA GLU A 51 0.01 -6.79 18.59
C GLU A 51 -0.25 -6.74 17.09
N GLY A 52 0.53 -7.51 16.35
CA GLY A 52 0.36 -7.72 14.90
C GLY A 52 0.48 -6.45 14.05
N GLY A 53 -0.15 -6.50 12.88
CA GLY A 53 -0.25 -5.39 11.96
C GLY A 53 0.95 -5.18 11.05
N LEU A 54 0.86 -4.13 10.25
CA LEU A 54 1.86 -3.74 9.24
C LEU A 54 1.87 -2.23 9.08
N THR A 55 2.95 -1.70 8.52
CA THR A 55 3.00 -0.34 7.98
C THR A 55 2.47 -0.33 6.55
N GLU A 56 1.81 0.75 6.14
CA GLU A 56 1.11 0.90 4.86
C GLU A 56 1.16 2.32 4.32
N GLY A 57 0.72 2.48 3.07
CA GLY A 57 0.35 3.70 2.40
C GLY A 57 1.32 4.86 2.58
N PRO A 58 2.59 4.77 2.19
CA PRO A 58 3.49 5.92 2.28
C PRO A 58 3.02 7.02 1.34
N ALA A 59 2.96 8.25 1.84
CA ALA A 59 2.53 9.43 1.11
C ALA A 59 3.54 10.57 1.27
N VAL A 60 3.98 11.17 0.17
CA VAL A 60 4.90 12.30 0.21
C VAL A 60 4.14 13.62 0.35
N ALA A 61 4.44 14.36 1.40
CA ALA A 61 3.91 15.70 1.62
C ALA A 61 4.65 16.74 0.75
N PRO A 62 4.04 17.92 0.48
CA PRO A 62 4.69 19.01 -0.26
C PRO A 62 6.00 19.50 0.36
N ASP A 63 6.24 19.30 1.66
CA ASP A 63 7.50 19.65 2.35
C ASP A 63 8.58 18.57 2.25
N GLY A 64 8.27 17.43 1.59
CA GLY A 64 9.13 16.28 1.42
C GLY A 64 9.06 15.27 2.57
N SER A 65 8.26 15.49 3.62
CA SER A 65 8.04 14.51 4.67
C SER A 65 7.23 13.33 4.14
N ILE A 66 7.48 12.14 4.68
CA ILE A 66 6.75 10.92 4.33
C ILE A 66 5.81 10.57 5.48
N TYR A 67 4.52 10.54 5.17
CA TYR A 67 3.50 10.03 6.07
C TYR A 67 3.20 8.58 5.70
N PHE A 68 2.97 7.73 6.68
CA PHE A 68 2.61 6.33 6.43
C PHE A 68 1.74 5.80 7.55
N SER A 69 0.85 4.88 7.20
CA SER A 69 -0.04 4.22 8.14
C SER A 69 0.70 3.14 8.91
N ASP A 70 0.32 2.96 10.17
CA ASP A 70 0.75 1.86 11.03
C ASP A 70 -0.50 1.21 11.61
N ILE A 71 -0.85 0.03 11.08
CA ILE A 71 -2.13 -0.65 11.28
C ILE A 71 -1.95 -1.79 12.27
N PRO A 72 -2.50 -1.71 13.51
CA PRO A 72 -2.53 -2.84 14.43
C PRO A 72 -3.64 -3.82 14.08
N PHE A 73 -3.56 -5.03 14.60
CA PHE A 73 -4.69 -5.96 14.64
C PHE A 73 -5.60 -5.70 15.83
N GLY A 74 -6.79 -6.31 15.82
CA GLY A 74 -7.73 -6.20 16.94
C GLY A 74 -8.36 -4.81 17.08
N LYS A 75 -8.57 -4.38 18.31
CA LYS A 75 -9.33 -3.15 18.66
C LYS A 75 -8.46 -1.90 18.77
N ASP A 76 -7.14 -2.04 18.72
CA ASP A 76 -6.25 -0.89 18.83
C ASP A 76 -6.47 0.09 17.69
N ASN A 77 -6.35 1.37 17.98
CA ASN A 77 -6.41 2.42 16.97
C ASN A 77 -5.21 2.30 16.03
N GLY A 78 -5.44 2.55 14.74
CA GLY A 78 -4.35 2.75 13.80
C GLY A 78 -3.64 4.08 14.06
N MET A 79 -2.40 4.18 13.60
CA MET A 79 -1.60 5.41 13.68
C MET A 79 -1.23 5.89 12.28
N ILE A 80 -0.92 7.18 12.17
CA ILE A 80 -0.18 7.74 11.06
C ILE A 80 1.14 8.25 11.62
N GLN A 81 2.24 7.72 11.06
CA GLN A 81 3.60 8.16 11.34
C GLN A 81 4.03 9.23 10.34
N ARG A 82 4.95 10.10 10.74
CA ARG A 82 5.60 11.09 9.88
C ARG A 82 7.11 10.95 9.98
N PHE A 83 7.75 10.56 8.87
CA PHE A 83 9.20 10.58 8.72
C PHE A 83 9.65 11.90 8.08
N ASP A 84 10.62 12.56 8.68
CA ASP A 84 11.26 13.77 8.15
C ASP A 84 12.63 13.43 7.55
N PRO A 85 12.79 13.46 6.21
CA PRO A 85 14.05 13.12 5.55
C PRO A 85 15.21 14.09 5.87
N LYS A 86 14.92 15.29 6.37
CA LYS A 86 15.94 16.28 6.73
C LYS A 86 16.61 15.94 8.05
N THR A 87 15.85 15.41 8.98
CA THR A 87 16.31 15.06 10.33
C THR A 87 16.54 13.58 10.55
N GLY A 88 15.98 12.73 9.66
CA GLY A 88 15.97 11.26 9.79
C GLY A 88 15.08 10.76 10.92
N LYS A 89 14.16 11.58 11.44
CA LYS A 89 13.32 11.22 12.59
C LYS A 89 11.91 10.85 12.14
N THR A 90 11.35 9.81 12.78
CA THR A 90 9.93 9.46 12.69
C THR A 90 9.22 9.88 13.97
N THR A 91 8.03 10.46 13.81
CA THR A 91 7.15 10.87 14.92
C THR A 91 5.73 10.41 14.64
N VAL A 92 4.94 10.18 15.68
CA VAL A 92 3.50 9.93 15.53
C VAL A 92 2.82 11.25 15.12
N PHE A 93 2.17 11.27 13.96
CA PHE A 93 1.34 12.39 13.52
C PHE A 93 -0.08 12.27 14.08
N SER A 94 -0.65 11.06 14.05
CA SER A 94 -1.96 10.76 14.63
C SER A 94 -1.92 9.39 15.31
N ASP A 95 -2.43 9.31 16.53
CA ASP A 95 -2.59 8.08 17.31
C ASP A 95 -3.98 7.44 17.17
N ASN A 96 -4.84 8.06 16.36
CA ASN A 96 -6.17 7.56 16.00
C ASN A 96 -6.44 7.82 14.52
N SER A 97 -5.90 6.97 13.67
CA SER A 97 -6.04 7.10 12.21
C SER A 97 -7.36 6.57 11.66
N GLY A 98 -8.17 5.88 12.47
CA GLY A 98 -9.33 5.12 11.98
C GLY A 98 -8.92 3.88 11.20
N LYS A 99 -7.76 3.29 11.54
CA LYS A 99 -7.13 2.19 10.79
C LYS A 99 -6.92 2.55 9.32
N SER A 100 -6.31 3.74 9.10
CA SER A 100 -5.90 4.14 7.76
C SER A 100 -4.98 3.10 7.13
N ASN A 101 -5.14 2.90 5.84
CA ASN A 101 -4.32 2.07 4.98
C ASN A 101 -3.59 2.98 3.98
N GLY A 102 -4.01 3.04 2.72
CA GLY A 102 -3.45 3.94 1.72
C GLY A 102 -3.59 5.41 2.12
N LEU A 103 -2.54 6.18 1.90
CA LEU A 103 -2.49 7.62 2.11
C LEU A 103 -2.02 8.31 0.82
N ILE A 104 -2.48 9.52 0.56
CA ILE A 104 -1.93 10.40 -0.46
C ILE A 104 -2.16 11.87 -0.08
N PHE A 105 -1.28 12.78 -0.50
CA PHE A 105 -1.55 14.20 -0.41
C PHE A 105 -2.23 14.70 -1.69
N ASP A 106 -3.29 15.49 -1.53
CA ASP A 106 -3.89 16.21 -2.65
C ASP A 106 -3.05 17.44 -3.06
N ALA A 107 -3.40 18.06 -4.19
CA ALA A 107 -2.71 19.24 -4.71
C ALA A 107 -2.71 20.45 -3.75
N ASN A 108 -3.59 20.47 -2.77
CA ASN A 108 -3.70 21.50 -1.74
C ASN A 108 -2.90 21.18 -0.47
N GLY A 109 -2.16 20.07 -0.49
CA GLY A 109 -1.35 19.61 0.65
C GLY A 109 -2.19 19.08 1.81
N LYS A 110 -3.41 18.58 1.55
CA LYS A 110 -4.22 17.88 2.53
C LYS A 110 -3.97 16.39 2.41
N LEU A 111 -3.85 15.72 3.55
CA LEU A 111 -3.67 14.28 3.62
C LEU A 111 -5.01 13.57 3.45
N LEU A 112 -5.13 12.75 2.40
CA LEU A 112 -6.25 11.83 2.19
C LEU A 112 -5.87 10.47 2.76
N ALA A 113 -6.84 9.75 3.33
CA ALA A 113 -6.63 8.43 3.91
C ALA A 113 -7.83 7.52 3.62
N CYS A 114 -7.54 6.31 3.15
CA CYS A 114 -8.49 5.20 3.17
C CYS A 114 -8.51 4.58 4.57
N GLU A 115 -9.63 4.69 5.27
CA GLU A 115 -9.82 4.11 6.60
C GLU A 115 -10.57 2.78 6.48
N GLY A 116 -9.93 1.69 6.92
CA GLY A 116 -10.41 0.32 6.73
C GLY A 116 -11.52 -0.11 7.69
N ALA A 117 -11.81 -1.39 7.69
CA ALA A 117 -12.77 -2.04 8.59
C ALA A 117 -12.09 -2.66 9.83
N GLY A 118 -12.86 -3.41 10.65
CA GLY A 118 -12.35 -4.01 11.88
C GLY A 118 -12.10 -2.98 12.97
N TYR A 119 -13.13 -2.23 13.34
CA TYR A 119 -13.12 -1.05 14.22
C TYR A 119 -12.49 0.20 13.59
N GLY A 120 -12.28 0.24 12.28
CA GLY A 120 -11.81 1.42 11.56
C GLY A 120 -12.94 2.35 11.07
N GLY A 121 -12.58 3.40 10.32
CA GLY A 121 -13.52 4.43 9.88
C GLY A 121 -14.48 3.98 8.79
N ARG A 122 -14.08 3.05 7.94
CA ARG A 122 -14.80 2.64 6.70
C ARG A 122 -15.18 3.86 5.88
N GLN A 123 -14.19 4.68 5.56
CA GLN A 123 -14.38 5.97 4.87
C GLN A 123 -13.10 6.39 4.13
N VAL A 124 -13.25 7.35 3.23
CA VAL A 124 -12.12 8.19 2.80
C VAL A 124 -12.19 9.48 3.60
N SER A 125 -11.13 9.83 4.29
CA SER A 125 -11.03 11.05 5.07
C SER A 125 -10.01 12.03 4.49
N ARG A 126 -10.12 13.31 4.87
CA ARG A 126 -9.18 14.37 4.52
C ARG A 126 -8.74 15.11 5.78
N THR A 127 -7.43 15.21 6.00
CA THR A 127 -6.85 15.90 7.15
C THR A 127 -6.01 17.10 6.72
N ASP A 128 -6.27 18.23 7.31
CA ASP A 128 -5.37 19.37 7.27
C ASP A 128 -4.21 19.10 8.24
N VAL A 129 -3.02 18.79 7.70
CA VAL A 129 -1.87 18.40 8.53
C VAL A 129 -1.30 19.53 9.40
N LYS A 130 -1.67 20.79 9.14
CA LYS A 130 -1.24 21.96 9.94
C LYS A 130 -2.12 22.12 11.18
N SER A 131 -3.44 21.97 11.03
CA SER A 131 -4.39 22.12 12.14
C SER A 131 -4.76 20.81 12.80
N GLY A 132 -4.49 19.66 12.18
CA GLY A 132 -4.94 18.33 12.61
C GLY A 132 -6.43 18.08 12.36
N LYS A 133 -7.16 19.03 11.72
CA LYS A 133 -8.60 18.87 11.48
C LYS A 133 -8.86 17.81 10.42
N LYS A 134 -9.52 16.72 10.81
CA LYS A 134 -9.98 15.63 9.95
C LYS A 134 -11.45 15.81 9.58
N THR A 135 -11.81 15.53 8.33
CA THR A 135 -13.18 15.54 7.79
C THR A 135 -13.40 14.28 6.96
N THR A 136 -14.62 13.75 6.98
CA THR A 136 -15.05 12.69 6.06
C THR A 136 -15.20 13.26 4.65
N VAL A 137 -14.66 12.57 3.65
CA VAL A 137 -14.90 12.86 2.22
C VAL A 137 -16.05 12.01 1.71
N VAL A 138 -15.99 10.69 1.97
CA VAL A 138 -17.08 9.75 1.67
C VAL A 138 -16.99 8.57 2.64
N ASP A 139 -18.16 8.10 3.11
CA ASP A 139 -18.28 6.92 3.98
C ASP A 139 -19.38 5.95 3.54
N ASN A 140 -20.15 6.31 2.52
CA ASN A 140 -21.23 5.50 1.99
C ASN A 140 -21.44 5.76 0.49
N ILE A 141 -22.05 4.80 -0.20
CA ILE A 141 -22.58 4.92 -1.57
C ILE A 141 -24.09 4.61 -1.48
N ASP A 142 -24.91 5.56 -1.88
CA ASP A 142 -26.39 5.44 -1.84
C ASP A 142 -26.93 4.96 -0.48
N GLY A 143 -26.34 5.48 0.61
CA GLY A 143 -26.70 5.16 1.99
C GLY A 143 -26.16 3.83 2.52
N LYS A 144 -25.41 3.04 1.72
CA LYS A 144 -24.73 1.82 2.13
C LYS A 144 -23.28 2.12 2.49
N ARG A 145 -22.85 1.68 3.67
CA ARG A 145 -21.46 1.89 4.13
C ARG A 145 -20.45 1.23 3.21
N LEU A 146 -19.33 1.93 2.98
CA LEU A 146 -18.16 1.38 2.28
C LEU A 146 -17.70 0.06 2.93
N ASN A 147 -17.12 -0.84 2.14
CA ASN A 147 -16.62 -2.14 2.62
C ASN A 147 -15.45 -1.99 3.59
N ALA A 148 -14.32 -1.56 3.07
CA ALA A 148 -13.09 -1.24 3.78
C ALA A 148 -12.12 -0.58 2.80
N PRO A 149 -12.21 0.74 2.58
CA PRO A 149 -11.30 1.45 1.69
C PRO A 149 -9.85 1.10 1.96
N ASN A 150 -9.08 0.82 0.89
CA ASN A 150 -7.74 0.29 0.99
C ASN A 150 -6.69 1.27 0.46
N ASP A 151 -6.69 1.57 -0.83
CA ASP A 151 -5.68 2.43 -1.44
C ASP A 151 -6.32 3.51 -2.34
N LEU A 152 -5.55 4.56 -2.68
CA LEU A 152 -6.08 5.69 -3.42
C LEU A 152 -5.01 6.41 -4.24
N CYS A 153 -5.45 7.03 -5.35
CA CYS A 153 -4.65 7.94 -6.13
C CYS A 153 -5.46 9.19 -6.53
N VAL A 154 -4.77 10.27 -6.91
CA VAL A 154 -5.40 11.55 -7.30
C VAL A 154 -4.89 11.93 -8.67
N ASP A 155 -5.81 12.30 -9.58
CA ASP A 155 -5.45 12.74 -10.93
C ASP A 155 -5.14 14.25 -11.00
N ALA A 156 -4.75 14.72 -12.19
CA ALA A 156 -4.44 16.12 -12.44
C ALA A 156 -5.64 17.07 -12.33
N HIS A 157 -6.87 16.53 -12.34
CA HIS A 157 -8.12 17.26 -12.19
C HIS A 157 -8.61 17.32 -10.75
N GLY A 158 -7.89 16.66 -9.81
CA GLY A 158 -8.25 16.58 -8.40
C GLY A 158 -9.30 15.53 -8.10
N ARG A 159 -9.57 14.60 -9.02
CA ARG A 159 -10.44 13.43 -8.78
C ARG A 159 -9.67 12.43 -7.95
N ILE A 160 -10.34 11.85 -6.96
CA ILE A 160 -9.79 10.84 -6.06
C ILE A 160 -10.35 9.48 -6.47
N TYR A 161 -9.48 8.58 -6.89
CA TYR A 161 -9.84 7.18 -7.15
C TYR A 161 -9.44 6.37 -5.93
N PHE A 162 -10.31 5.49 -5.46
CA PHE A 162 -10.00 4.62 -4.33
C PHE A 162 -10.57 3.21 -4.52
N THR A 163 -9.91 2.25 -3.90
CA THR A 163 -10.30 0.84 -3.90
C THR A 163 -11.04 0.51 -2.61
N ASP A 164 -12.11 -0.31 -2.71
CA ASP A 164 -12.96 -0.72 -1.57
C ASP A 164 -13.14 -2.25 -1.50
N PRO A 165 -12.03 -3.00 -1.21
CA PRO A 165 -12.05 -4.46 -1.30
C PRO A 165 -12.74 -5.17 -0.14
N ARG A 166 -12.31 -4.97 1.09
CA ARG A 166 -12.53 -5.74 2.31
C ARG A 166 -11.58 -6.93 2.44
N TYR A 167 -10.57 -6.79 3.31
CA TYR A 167 -9.65 -7.86 3.69
C TYR A 167 -9.92 -8.39 5.09
N VAL A 168 -10.29 -7.50 6.00
CA VAL A 168 -10.51 -7.78 7.42
C VAL A 168 -11.75 -7.03 7.91
N GLY A 169 -12.28 -7.45 9.06
CA GLY A 169 -13.34 -6.75 9.76
C GLY A 169 -14.55 -7.66 10.02
N HIS A 170 -15.20 -7.43 11.15
CA HIS A 170 -16.35 -8.18 11.63
C HIS A 170 -17.68 -7.56 11.18
N GLU A 171 -17.65 -6.32 10.67
CA GLU A 171 -18.84 -5.60 10.24
C GLU A 171 -19.41 -6.23 8.97
N LYS A 172 -20.72 -6.29 8.86
CA LYS A 172 -21.39 -6.77 7.63
C LYS A 172 -21.05 -5.86 6.45
N ARG A 173 -20.77 -6.45 5.28
CA ARG A 173 -20.73 -5.71 4.02
C ARG A 173 -22.16 -5.32 3.62
N GLU A 174 -22.33 -4.07 3.23
CA GLU A 174 -23.63 -3.53 2.77
C GLU A 174 -23.64 -3.37 1.25
N LEU A 175 -22.47 -3.04 0.65
CA LEU A 175 -22.32 -2.96 -0.80
C LEU A 175 -22.26 -4.36 -1.40
N GLU A 176 -22.87 -4.53 -2.57
CA GLU A 176 -22.93 -5.80 -3.30
C GLU A 176 -21.57 -6.20 -3.82
N TYR A 177 -20.86 -5.25 -4.39
CA TYR A 177 -19.55 -5.47 -5.02
C TYR A 177 -18.41 -4.91 -4.18
N ARG A 178 -17.21 -5.45 -4.39
CA ARG A 178 -15.95 -4.78 -4.14
C ARG A 178 -15.63 -4.02 -5.41
N ALA A 179 -15.31 -2.74 -5.30
CA ALA A 179 -15.22 -1.89 -6.48
C ALA A 179 -14.11 -0.85 -6.36
N VAL A 180 -13.84 -0.21 -7.46
CA VAL A 180 -13.10 1.04 -7.55
C VAL A 180 -14.11 2.17 -7.70
N TYR A 181 -13.97 3.22 -6.92
CA TYR A 181 -14.81 4.42 -6.96
C TYR A 181 -14.00 5.65 -7.31
N CYS A 182 -14.68 6.66 -7.83
CA CYS A 182 -14.11 7.98 -8.08
C CYS A 182 -14.93 9.05 -7.36
N ILE A 183 -14.25 9.96 -6.67
CA ILE A 183 -14.82 11.15 -6.05
C ILE A 183 -14.41 12.36 -6.89
N ASN A 184 -15.36 13.04 -7.48
CA ASN A 184 -15.12 14.27 -8.23
C ASN A 184 -14.82 15.46 -7.29
N PRO A 185 -14.18 16.53 -7.78
CA PRO A 185 -13.94 17.74 -6.98
C PRO A 185 -15.21 18.41 -6.41
N ASP A 186 -16.38 18.19 -7.02
CA ASP A 186 -17.67 18.65 -6.54
C ASP A 186 -18.27 17.75 -5.43
N GLY A 187 -17.57 16.69 -5.06
CA GLY A 187 -17.96 15.74 -4.02
C GLY A 187 -18.86 14.60 -4.50
N LYS A 188 -19.24 14.57 -5.78
CA LYS A 188 -19.99 13.44 -6.34
C LYS A 188 -19.14 12.22 -6.44
N VAL A 189 -19.72 11.07 -6.05
CA VAL A 189 -19.07 9.76 -6.11
C VAL A 189 -19.75 8.89 -7.15
N PHE A 190 -18.95 8.15 -7.91
CA PHE A 190 -19.47 7.13 -8.83
C PHE A 190 -18.59 5.90 -8.81
N GLU A 191 -19.17 4.75 -9.15
CA GLU A 191 -18.43 3.51 -9.35
C GLU A 191 -17.68 3.57 -10.68
N VAL A 192 -16.37 3.31 -10.63
CA VAL A 192 -15.51 3.24 -11.81
C VAL A 192 -15.61 1.87 -12.45
N THR A 193 -15.47 0.82 -11.63
CA THR A 193 -15.57 -0.59 -12.07
C THR A 193 -15.69 -1.52 -10.87
N HIS A 194 -16.45 -2.60 -11.05
CA HIS A 194 -16.42 -3.81 -10.21
C HIS A 194 -15.98 -5.06 -10.99
N ASP A 195 -15.45 -4.89 -12.21
CA ASP A 195 -14.85 -5.99 -12.98
C ASP A 195 -13.47 -6.34 -12.46
N ILE A 196 -13.40 -6.56 -11.15
CA ILE A 196 -12.21 -6.88 -10.36
C ILE A 196 -12.64 -7.61 -9.09
N SER A 197 -11.92 -8.67 -8.70
CA SER A 197 -12.33 -9.50 -7.58
C SER A 197 -12.09 -8.82 -6.22
N LYS A 198 -10.87 -8.31 -6.02
CA LYS A 198 -10.49 -7.64 -4.78
C LYS A 198 -9.44 -6.53 -5.07
N PRO A 199 -9.90 -5.32 -5.43
CA PRO A 199 -9.01 -4.23 -5.77
C PRO A 199 -8.17 -3.79 -4.57
N ASN A 200 -6.85 -3.60 -4.81
CA ASN A 200 -5.89 -3.16 -3.81
C ASN A 200 -5.14 -1.92 -4.31
N GLY A 201 -3.84 -1.99 -4.52
CA GLY A 201 -3.05 -0.87 -5.01
C GLY A 201 -3.60 -0.24 -6.29
N ILE A 202 -3.50 1.07 -6.40
CA ILE A 202 -4.08 1.84 -7.50
C ILE A 202 -3.14 2.98 -7.92
N ALA A 203 -2.97 3.16 -9.22
CA ALA A 203 -2.12 4.23 -9.76
C ALA A 203 -2.65 4.76 -11.10
N ILE A 204 -2.26 5.99 -11.44
CA ILE A 204 -2.57 6.62 -12.74
C ILE A 204 -1.27 6.81 -13.51
N SER A 205 -1.30 6.55 -14.83
CA SER A 205 -0.15 6.78 -15.70
C SER A 205 0.28 8.26 -15.70
N PRO A 206 1.57 8.57 -15.98
CA PRO A 206 2.07 9.94 -15.98
C PRO A 206 1.33 10.89 -16.92
N ASP A 207 0.79 10.38 -18.02
CA ASP A 207 -0.01 11.17 -18.97
C ASP A 207 -1.50 11.28 -18.60
N GLY A 208 -1.90 10.68 -17.48
CA GLY A 208 -3.26 10.71 -16.96
C GLY A 208 -4.28 9.89 -17.74
N LYS A 209 -3.84 9.02 -18.66
CA LYS A 209 -4.74 8.32 -19.58
C LYS A 209 -5.10 6.90 -19.16
N MET A 210 -4.34 6.29 -18.26
CA MET A 210 -4.60 4.93 -17.79
C MET A 210 -4.71 4.88 -16.28
N LEU A 211 -5.68 4.08 -15.82
CA LEU A 211 -5.82 3.66 -14.44
C LEU A 211 -5.31 2.23 -14.32
N PHE A 212 -4.40 2.00 -13.37
CA PHE A 212 -3.89 0.67 -13.02
C PHE A 212 -4.41 0.26 -11.66
N VAL A 213 -4.87 -0.98 -11.54
CA VAL A 213 -5.38 -1.53 -10.27
C VAL A 213 -4.86 -2.94 -10.06
N ALA A 214 -4.38 -3.22 -8.86
CA ALA A 214 -4.02 -4.57 -8.45
C ALA A 214 -5.28 -5.34 -8.06
N ASP A 215 -5.48 -6.52 -8.64
CA ASP A 215 -6.41 -7.53 -8.16
C ASP A 215 -5.63 -8.50 -7.27
N HIS A 216 -5.79 -8.33 -5.94
CA HIS A 216 -5.11 -9.14 -4.94
C HIS A 216 -6.13 -9.91 -4.11
N ASP A 217 -6.70 -10.95 -4.71
CA ASP A 217 -7.73 -11.73 -4.02
C ASP A 217 -7.12 -12.89 -3.23
N ASN A 218 -6.81 -12.62 -1.98
CA ASN A 218 -6.32 -13.64 -1.04
C ASN A 218 -7.43 -14.57 -0.49
N GLY A 219 -8.69 -14.45 -0.98
CA GLY A 219 -9.82 -15.27 -0.61
C GLY A 219 -10.45 -14.95 0.74
N THR A 220 -9.93 -13.97 1.52
CA THR A 220 -10.46 -13.62 2.84
C THR A 220 -11.44 -12.46 2.77
N ASP A 221 -12.49 -12.48 3.58
CA ASP A 221 -13.29 -11.32 3.98
C ASP A 221 -13.17 -11.09 5.50
N ASN A 222 -12.60 -12.06 6.19
CA ASN A 222 -12.44 -12.13 7.64
C ASN A 222 -13.70 -11.74 8.44
N ILE A 223 -14.86 -12.10 7.92
CA ILE A 223 -16.16 -11.83 8.54
C ILE A 223 -16.40 -12.81 9.70
N ASP A 224 -15.95 -14.05 9.53
CA ASP A 224 -15.97 -15.08 10.56
C ASP A 224 -14.54 -15.58 10.83
N PRO A 225 -13.89 -15.11 11.89
CA PRO A 225 -12.54 -15.56 12.26
C PRO A 225 -12.52 -17.05 12.67
N ASN A 226 -13.68 -17.67 12.92
CA ASN A 226 -13.79 -19.09 13.27
C ASN A 226 -14.19 -19.95 12.07
N ALA A 227 -14.26 -19.39 10.86
CA ALA A 227 -14.59 -20.15 9.65
C ALA A 227 -13.62 -21.32 9.48
N LYS A 228 -14.17 -22.53 9.44
CA LYS A 228 -13.39 -23.78 9.29
C LYS A 228 -12.95 -24.04 7.86
N VAL A 229 -13.48 -23.30 6.89
CA VAL A 229 -13.15 -23.43 5.48
C VAL A 229 -12.00 -22.50 5.15
N PRO A 230 -10.87 -23.02 4.67
CA PRO A 230 -9.77 -22.17 4.21
C PRO A 230 -10.23 -21.23 3.09
N PRO A 231 -9.74 -19.98 3.04
CA PRO A 231 -10.07 -19.09 1.95
C PRO A 231 -9.56 -19.65 0.62
N THR A 232 -10.36 -19.47 -0.44
CA THR A 232 -9.96 -19.80 -1.80
C THR A 232 -9.47 -18.53 -2.48
N PRO A 233 -8.16 -18.39 -2.74
CA PRO A 233 -7.64 -17.22 -3.45
C PRO A 233 -8.24 -17.10 -4.86
N GLY A 234 -8.51 -15.86 -5.24
CA GLY A 234 -8.93 -15.49 -6.58
C GLY A 234 -7.76 -14.97 -7.44
N PRO A 235 -8.04 -14.08 -8.40
CA PRO A 235 -7.03 -13.52 -9.26
C PRO A 235 -5.93 -12.76 -8.50
N MET A 236 -4.70 -12.85 -9.02
CA MET A 236 -3.52 -12.09 -8.60
C MET A 236 -2.93 -11.44 -9.84
N LYS A 237 -3.41 -10.23 -10.18
CA LYS A 237 -3.10 -9.57 -11.45
C LYS A 237 -2.98 -8.06 -11.29
N ILE A 238 -2.34 -7.42 -12.25
CA ILE A 238 -2.48 -5.99 -12.47
C ILE A 238 -3.33 -5.80 -13.72
N TYR A 239 -4.39 -5.03 -13.56
CA TYR A 239 -5.23 -4.61 -14.66
C TYR A 239 -5.00 -3.14 -15.00
N GLY A 240 -5.24 -2.77 -16.26
CA GLY A 240 -5.23 -1.41 -16.75
C GLY A 240 -6.49 -1.09 -17.54
N TRP A 241 -6.98 0.12 -17.41
CA TRP A 241 -8.09 0.68 -18.19
C TRP A 241 -7.71 2.02 -18.76
N TRP A 242 -8.19 2.34 -19.96
CA TRP A 242 -8.15 3.69 -20.46
C TRP A 242 -9.16 4.57 -19.72
N LEU A 243 -8.73 5.76 -19.30
CA LEU A 243 -9.57 6.77 -18.68
C LEU A 243 -10.23 7.66 -19.72
N ASN A 244 -11.52 7.92 -19.54
CA ASN A 244 -12.27 8.94 -20.24
C ASN A 244 -12.06 10.33 -19.60
N GLN A 245 -12.44 11.39 -20.30
CA GLN A 245 -12.29 12.77 -19.81
C GLN A 245 -13.10 13.05 -18.53
N ASP A 246 -14.23 12.37 -18.35
CA ASP A 246 -15.07 12.48 -17.15
C ASP A 246 -14.55 11.70 -15.94
N GLY A 247 -13.48 10.91 -16.12
CA GLY A 247 -12.87 10.08 -15.07
C GLY A 247 -13.41 8.66 -14.99
N SER A 248 -14.40 8.31 -15.82
CA SER A 248 -14.82 6.92 -15.99
C SER A 248 -13.76 6.12 -16.78
N VAL A 249 -13.86 4.80 -16.75
CA VAL A 249 -13.00 3.93 -17.55
C VAL A 249 -13.73 3.46 -18.81
N GLN A 250 -12.94 3.12 -19.84
CA GLN A 250 -13.46 2.41 -21.01
C GLN A 250 -13.79 0.95 -20.64
N ASN A 251 -14.69 0.33 -21.38
CA ASN A 251 -15.20 -1.01 -21.07
C ASN A 251 -14.14 -2.10 -21.18
N GLU A 252 -13.08 -1.89 -21.95
CA GLU A 252 -12.04 -2.90 -22.15
C GLU A 252 -10.98 -2.82 -21.05
N ARG A 253 -10.73 -3.96 -20.41
CA ARG A 253 -9.71 -4.17 -19.40
C ARG A 253 -8.50 -4.90 -19.99
N PHE A 254 -7.29 -4.41 -19.70
CA PHE A 254 -6.04 -5.05 -20.10
C PHE A 254 -5.38 -5.75 -18.91
N THR A 255 -4.91 -6.98 -19.09
CA THR A 255 -4.03 -7.62 -18.12
C THR A 255 -2.59 -7.15 -18.37
N ILE A 256 -2.05 -6.39 -17.43
CA ILE A 256 -0.67 -5.87 -17.49
C ILE A 256 0.30 -6.92 -16.94
N VAL A 257 -0.03 -7.50 -15.77
CA VAL A 257 0.75 -8.58 -15.12
C VAL A 257 -0.21 -9.66 -14.67
N ASP A 258 0.16 -10.91 -14.93
CA ASP A 258 -0.46 -12.07 -14.30
C ASP A 258 0.60 -12.76 -13.41
N PHE A 259 0.45 -12.62 -12.10
CA PHE A 259 1.42 -13.15 -11.14
C PHE A 259 1.45 -14.67 -11.09
N SER A 260 0.43 -15.36 -11.59
CA SER A 260 0.43 -16.83 -11.71
C SER A 260 1.57 -17.32 -12.61
N HIS A 261 1.93 -16.55 -13.64
CA HIS A 261 3.06 -16.84 -14.53
C HIS A 261 4.42 -16.80 -13.79
N TYR A 262 4.51 -16.00 -12.72
CA TYR A 262 5.70 -15.89 -11.89
C TYR A 262 5.63 -16.77 -10.63
N LYS A 263 4.51 -17.47 -10.41
CA LYS A 263 4.20 -18.22 -9.17
C LYS A 263 4.30 -17.34 -7.92
N MET A 264 3.84 -16.09 -8.03
CA MET A 264 3.87 -15.08 -6.97
C MET A 264 2.47 -14.77 -6.43
N LYS A 265 2.42 -14.25 -5.20
CA LYS A 265 1.18 -13.91 -4.45
C LYS A 265 0.51 -12.60 -4.88
N GLY A 266 0.97 -11.95 -5.93
CA GLY A 266 0.37 -10.72 -6.41
C GLY A 266 0.95 -9.44 -5.78
N CYS A 267 0.30 -8.33 -6.10
CA CYS A 267 0.71 -7.00 -5.70
C CYS A 267 -0.25 -6.45 -4.62
N ASP A 268 0.32 -5.82 -3.59
CA ASP A 268 -0.41 -5.03 -2.59
C ASP A 268 -0.53 -3.58 -3.10
N GLY A 269 0.27 -2.64 -2.63
CA GLY A 269 0.32 -1.27 -3.13
C GLY A 269 1.24 -1.06 -4.33
N MET A 270 1.09 0.06 -5.04
CA MET A 270 1.89 0.40 -6.21
C MET A 270 2.05 1.91 -6.41
N THR A 271 3.11 2.31 -7.14
CA THR A 271 3.30 3.68 -7.64
C THR A 271 3.91 3.66 -9.05
N VAL A 272 4.07 4.85 -9.66
CA VAL A 272 4.64 5.02 -11.01
C VAL A 272 5.86 5.95 -11.00
N ASP A 273 6.75 5.78 -11.96
CA ASP A 273 7.82 6.72 -12.23
C ASP A 273 7.54 7.64 -13.45
N GLU A 274 8.44 8.59 -13.70
CA GLU A 274 8.34 9.53 -14.83
C GLU A 274 8.34 8.86 -16.22
N ASN A 275 8.82 7.62 -16.31
CA ASN A 275 8.83 6.82 -17.54
C ASN A 275 7.56 5.98 -17.71
N GLY A 276 6.67 5.98 -16.71
CA GLY A 276 5.45 5.18 -16.68
C GLY A 276 5.68 3.74 -16.24
N TYR A 277 6.82 3.40 -15.66
CA TYR A 277 7.04 2.08 -15.07
C TYR A 277 6.27 1.96 -13.76
N LEU A 278 5.63 0.79 -13.55
CA LEU A 278 4.91 0.45 -12.32
C LEU A 278 5.85 -0.20 -11.33
N TYR A 279 5.83 0.25 -10.11
CA TYR A 279 6.52 -0.31 -8.95
C TYR A 279 5.51 -1.07 -8.10
N LEU A 280 5.58 -2.39 -8.11
CA LEU A 280 4.58 -3.30 -7.58
C LEU A 280 5.13 -3.99 -6.33
N THR A 281 4.51 -3.84 -5.17
CA THR A 281 4.92 -4.55 -3.97
C THR A 281 4.46 -6.00 -4.02
N VAL A 282 5.39 -6.95 -4.03
CA VAL A 282 5.11 -8.38 -4.14
C VAL A 282 5.33 -9.05 -2.78
N ARG A 283 4.21 -9.47 -2.17
CA ARG A 283 4.19 -10.08 -0.83
C ARG A 283 4.45 -11.60 -0.88
N GLU A 284 5.37 -12.04 -1.71
CA GLU A 284 5.74 -13.44 -1.88
C GLU A 284 6.91 -13.82 -0.96
N GLY A 285 6.70 -14.75 -0.03
CA GLY A 285 7.73 -15.16 0.93
C GLY A 285 8.99 -15.75 0.30
N ALA A 286 8.84 -16.46 -0.82
CA ALA A 286 9.98 -16.99 -1.54
C ALA A 286 10.87 -15.89 -2.15
N ARG A 287 10.30 -14.73 -2.47
CA ARG A 287 11.01 -13.59 -3.05
C ARG A 287 10.28 -12.27 -2.75
N PRO A 288 10.32 -11.77 -1.51
CA PRO A 288 9.65 -10.52 -1.17
C PRO A 288 10.38 -9.32 -1.80
N GLY A 289 9.64 -8.39 -2.38
CA GLY A 289 10.27 -7.22 -3.00
C GLY A 289 9.34 -6.36 -3.84
N VAL A 290 9.91 -5.34 -4.47
CA VAL A 290 9.22 -4.46 -5.40
C VAL A 290 9.61 -4.87 -6.82
N MET A 291 8.64 -5.39 -7.59
CA MET A 291 8.78 -5.68 -9.01
C MET A 291 8.56 -4.41 -9.81
N VAL A 292 9.46 -4.11 -10.75
CA VAL A 292 9.31 -2.95 -11.64
C VAL A 292 8.97 -3.40 -13.04
N VAL A 293 7.84 -2.91 -13.58
CA VAL A 293 7.26 -3.39 -14.83
C VAL A 293 7.04 -2.24 -15.81
N ASP A 294 7.39 -2.47 -17.07
CA ASP A 294 6.94 -1.65 -18.20
C ASP A 294 5.53 -2.11 -18.60
N PRO A 295 4.46 -1.35 -18.25
CA PRO A 295 3.09 -1.80 -18.45
C PRO A 295 2.69 -1.90 -19.92
N PHE A 296 3.34 -1.13 -20.79
CA PHE A 296 3.03 -1.11 -22.22
C PHE A 296 3.71 -2.24 -23.00
N ARG A 297 4.82 -2.77 -22.47
CA ARG A 297 5.54 -3.90 -23.06
C ARG A 297 5.35 -5.20 -22.31
N GLY A 298 4.64 -5.16 -21.15
CA GLY A 298 4.37 -6.34 -20.35
C GLY A 298 5.65 -7.05 -19.84
N ARG A 299 6.74 -6.30 -19.59
CA ARG A 299 8.02 -6.89 -19.21
C ARG A 299 8.51 -6.38 -17.85
N ASN A 300 9.08 -7.28 -17.07
CA ASN A 300 9.84 -6.92 -15.87
C ASN A 300 11.15 -6.21 -16.29
N VAL A 301 11.41 -5.03 -15.71
CA VAL A 301 12.60 -4.21 -15.96
C VAL A 301 13.53 -4.14 -14.75
N GLY A 302 13.09 -4.60 -13.59
CA GLY A 302 13.91 -4.69 -12.39
C GLY A 302 13.17 -5.22 -11.18
N TYR A 303 13.94 -5.52 -10.13
CA TYR A 303 13.44 -6.04 -8.86
C TYR A 303 14.24 -5.49 -7.69
N ILE A 304 13.55 -5.03 -6.65
CA ILE A 304 14.15 -4.49 -5.43
C ILE A 304 13.76 -5.42 -4.29
N PRO A 305 14.64 -6.37 -3.87
CA PRO A 305 14.36 -7.25 -2.74
C PRO A 305 14.17 -6.45 -1.46
N THR A 306 13.19 -6.86 -0.63
CA THR A 306 12.89 -6.23 0.66
C THR A 306 13.09 -7.15 1.85
N GLY A 307 13.41 -8.42 1.60
CA GLY A 307 13.71 -9.42 2.62
C GLY A 307 14.50 -10.59 2.07
N PRO A 308 14.81 -11.58 2.93
CA PRO A 308 15.48 -12.81 2.53
C PRO A 308 14.66 -13.57 1.48
N ILE A 309 15.34 -14.26 0.56
CA ILE A 309 14.71 -15.12 -0.44
C ILE A 309 14.57 -16.56 0.05
N GLY A 310 13.64 -17.33 -0.57
CA GLY A 310 13.45 -18.75 -0.27
C GLY A 310 12.70 -19.05 1.03
N GLN A 311 11.99 -18.06 1.59
CA GLN A 311 11.21 -18.23 2.81
C GLN A 311 9.89 -18.96 2.53
N GLU A 312 9.41 -19.69 3.53
CA GLU A 312 8.02 -20.17 3.54
C GLU A 312 7.06 -19.01 3.84
N GLN A 313 5.97 -18.91 3.08
CA GLN A 313 5.03 -17.79 3.17
C GLN A 313 4.49 -17.53 4.58
N ALA A 314 4.23 -18.58 5.36
CA ALA A 314 3.63 -18.46 6.69
C ALA A 314 4.52 -17.73 7.71
N ASN A 315 5.84 -17.80 7.52
CA ASN A 315 6.83 -17.23 8.43
C ASN A 315 7.72 -16.18 7.75
N ALA A 316 7.33 -15.76 6.54
CA ALA A 316 8.13 -14.83 5.76
C ALA A 316 8.20 -13.45 6.42
N THR A 317 9.36 -12.84 6.29
CA THR A 317 9.65 -11.47 6.71
C THR A 317 10.15 -10.66 5.52
N GLY A 318 10.12 -9.35 5.64
CA GLY A 318 10.49 -8.46 4.55
C GLY A 318 9.37 -8.33 3.50
N LEU A 319 8.13 -8.60 3.87
CA LEU A 319 6.98 -8.51 2.97
C LEU A 319 6.59 -7.04 2.76
N PRO A 320 6.80 -6.48 1.54
CA PRO A 320 6.43 -5.10 1.27
C PRO A 320 4.91 -4.97 1.16
N SER A 321 4.37 -3.84 1.58
CA SER A 321 2.94 -3.53 1.50
C SER A 321 2.66 -2.42 0.50
N ASN A 322 3.39 -1.28 0.56
CA ASN A 322 3.14 -0.16 -0.33
C ASN A 322 4.43 0.63 -0.62
N VAL A 323 4.40 1.49 -1.63
CA VAL A 323 5.55 2.26 -2.12
C VAL A 323 5.15 3.67 -2.53
N GLU A 324 6.05 4.65 -2.33
CA GLU A 324 5.89 6.00 -2.83
C GLU A 324 7.25 6.66 -3.08
N PHE A 325 7.34 7.48 -4.11
CA PHE A 325 8.52 8.30 -4.37
C PHE A 325 8.53 9.58 -3.52
N GLY A 326 9.73 10.04 -3.18
CA GLY A 326 9.93 11.38 -2.64
C GLY A 326 9.76 12.49 -3.68
N ILE A 327 9.91 13.74 -3.25
CA ILE A 327 9.87 14.94 -4.12
C ILE A 327 11.12 15.80 -3.94
N GLY A 328 11.29 16.81 -4.77
CA GLY A 328 12.42 17.73 -4.73
C GLY A 328 13.75 17.00 -4.89
N LYS A 329 14.66 17.17 -3.93
CA LYS A 329 15.96 16.49 -3.93
C LYS A 329 15.88 14.97 -3.77
N ASP A 330 14.76 14.47 -3.25
CA ASP A 330 14.51 13.04 -3.02
C ASP A 330 13.54 12.44 -4.07
N ARG A 331 13.29 13.15 -5.18
CA ARG A 331 12.40 12.67 -6.26
C ARG A 331 12.80 11.34 -6.89
N ASN A 332 14.04 10.89 -6.69
CA ASN A 332 14.55 9.60 -7.11
C ASN A 332 14.77 8.63 -5.94
N VAL A 333 14.18 8.90 -4.80
CA VAL A 333 14.17 8.01 -3.63
C VAL A 333 12.81 7.35 -3.55
N LEU A 334 12.79 6.01 -3.62
CA LEU A 334 11.59 5.21 -3.37
C LEU A 334 11.54 4.86 -1.90
N TYR A 335 10.42 5.15 -1.25
CA TYR A 335 10.09 4.73 0.11
C TYR A 335 9.20 3.49 0.04
N VAL A 336 9.48 2.51 0.89
CA VAL A 336 8.80 1.21 0.90
C VAL A 336 8.39 0.88 2.32
N THR A 337 7.11 0.63 2.53
CA THR A 337 6.62 0.04 3.77
C THR A 337 6.78 -1.48 3.70
N VAL A 338 7.40 -2.06 4.74
CA VAL A 338 7.77 -3.49 4.80
C VAL A 338 7.51 -4.00 6.20
N ASP A 339 6.63 -4.97 6.35
CA ASP A 339 6.19 -5.47 7.67
C ASP A 339 5.80 -4.31 8.62
N LYS A 340 6.59 -4.03 9.64
CA LYS A 340 6.37 -2.95 10.63
C LYS A 340 7.37 -1.80 10.47
N SER A 341 7.94 -1.66 9.28
CA SER A 341 9.09 -0.79 9.02
C SER A 341 8.86 0.12 7.81
N LEU A 342 9.63 1.20 7.76
CA LEU A 342 9.80 2.04 6.59
C LEU A 342 11.24 1.93 6.11
N TYR A 343 11.41 1.68 4.82
CA TYR A 343 12.70 1.66 4.13
C TYR A 343 12.74 2.71 3.03
N ARG A 344 13.93 2.98 2.51
CA ARG A 344 14.13 3.74 1.27
C ARG A 344 15.25 3.16 0.42
N ILE A 345 15.19 3.44 -0.88
CA ILE A 345 16.27 3.18 -1.82
C ILE A 345 16.37 4.31 -2.83
N ARG A 346 17.59 4.71 -3.20
CA ARG A 346 17.82 5.68 -4.27
C ARG A 346 17.90 4.96 -5.62
N LEU A 347 17.15 5.47 -6.59
CA LEU A 347 17.05 4.94 -7.94
C LEU A 347 17.64 5.93 -8.96
N LYS A 348 17.81 5.49 -10.22
CA LYS A 348 18.22 6.33 -11.36
C LYS A 348 17.06 7.12 -11.94
N THR A 349 15.85 6.57 -11.84
CA THR A 349 14.61 7.20 -12.29
C THR A 349 13.99 8.07 -11.20
N ARG A 350 13.00 8.86 -11.56
CA ARG A 350 12.30 9.79 -10.68
C ARG A 350 10.84 9.39 -10.56
N GLY A 351 10.26 9.57 -9.40
CA GLY A 351 8.84 9.38 -9.20
C GLY A 351 8.00 10.40 -9.96
N TRP A 352 6.76 10.05 -10.19
CA TRP A 352 5.78 10.90 -10.84
C TRP A 352 4.56 11.08 -9.93
N HIS A 353 4.27 12.34 -9.62
CA HIS A 353 3.14 12.71 -8.78
C HIS A 353 2.18 13.56 -9.61
N VAL A 354 1.15 12.92 -10.19
CA VAL A 354 0.18 13.56 -11.09
C VAL A 354 -0.48 14.76 -10.43
N GLN A 355 -0.85 14.64 -9.17
CA GLN A 355 -1.50 15.69 -8.39
C GLN A 355 -0.64 16.94 -8.17
N TYR A 356 0.69 16.84 -8.32
CA TYR A 356 1.61 17.97 -8.14
C TYR A 356 2.02 18.63 -9.45
N GLN A 357 1.55 18.18 -10.60
CA GLN A 357 1.97 18.73 -11.90
C GLN A 357 1.64 20.22 -12.07
N GLY A 358 0.57 20.71 -11.46
CA GLY A 358 0.22 22.14 -11.42
C GLY A 358 1.08 23.00 -10.48
N LEU A 359 1.84 22.36 -9.57
CA LEU A 359 2.59 23.03 -8.50
C LEU A 359 4.10 23.18 -8.81
N LYS A 360 4.54 22.91 -10.04
CA LYS A 360 5.97 22.92 -10.45
C LYS A 360 6.74 24.19 -10.00
N LYS A 361 6.09 25.35 -9.96
CA LYS A 361 6.70 26.61 -9.49
C LYS A 361 6.89 26.68 -7.98
N THR A 362 6.12 25.94 -7.18
CA THR A 362 6.10 26.07 -5.72
C THR A 362 7.03 25.06 -5.04
N LEU A 363 7.36 23.95 -5.70
CA LEU A 363 8.11 22.83 -5.11
C LEU A 363 9.60 22.80 -5.51
N GLY A 364 10.11 23.85 -6.23
CA GLY A 364 11.52 23.93 -6.63
C GLY A 364 11.97 22.78 -7.54
N ALA A 365 11.06 22.27 -8.36
CA ALA A 365 11.33 21.23 -9.32
C ALA A 365 11.74 21.84 -10.67
N ASP A 366 12.98 22.35 -10.76
CA ASP A 366 13.71 22.54 -12.01
C ASP A 366 14.57 21.32 -12.30
#